data_ed36ab027ebd5580f44fb5201ac88db1
#
_entry.id   ed36ab027ebd5580f44fb5201ac88db1
#
_cell.length_a   1.000
_cell.length_b   1.000
_cell.length_c   1.000
_cell.angle_alpha   90.00
_cell.angle_beta   90.00
_cell.angle_gamma   90.00
#
_symmetry.space_group_name_H-M   'P 1'
#
loop_
_entity.id
_entity.type
_entity.pdbx_description
1 polymer ?
#
loop_
_entity_poly.entity_id
_entity_poly.type
_entity_poly.pdbx_seq_one_letter_code
_entity_poly.pdbx_strand_id
1 'polypeptide(L)' 'MPTEEEILAALFTGKSVPEQKALLARLERAGANLYRTWAATEGDAKTKAALLEAAEREEQNARVLE' A
#
# COMPACT_ATOMS: atom_id res chain seq x y z
N MET A 1 -6.93 22.48 -4.10
CA MET A 1 -6.09 21.31 -3.75
C MET A 1 -6.26 20.24 -4.81
N PRO A 2 -5.19 19.61 -5.27
CA PRO A 2 -5.32 18.49 -6.20
C PRO A 2 -6.03 17.31 -5.52
N THR A 3 -6.76 16.54 -6.32
CA THR A 3 -7.41 15.32 -5.84
C THR A 3 -6.36 14.21 -5.64
N GLU A 4 -6.74 13.16 -4.93
CA GLU A 4 -5.89 11.98 -4.79
C GLU A 4 -5.55 11.39 -6.16
N GLU A 5 -6.51 11.33 -7.09
CA GLU A 5 -6.30 10.85 -8.45
C GLU A 5 -5.28 11.67 -9.19
N GLU A 6 -5.33 12.99 -9.07
CA GLU A 6 -4.37 13.90 -9.70
C GLU A 6 -2.97 13.73 -9.14
N ILE A 7 -2.84 13.54 -7.82
CA ILE A 7 -1.57 13.29 -7.16
C ILE A 7 -0.97 11.97 -7.67
N LEU A 8 -1.77 10.90 -7.71
CA LEU A 8 -1.31 9.60 -8.20
C LEU A 8 -0.91 9.67 -9.67
N ALA A 9 -1.70 10.34 -10.50
CA ALA A 9 -1.37 10.52 -11.91
C ALA A 9 -0.04 11.24 -12.09
N ALA A 10 0.22 12.27 -11.29
CA ALA A 10 1.47 13.01 -11.34
C ALA A 10 2.68 12.12 -10.98
N LEU A 11 2.51 11.22 -10.00
CA LEU A 11 3.58 10.29 -9.60
C LEU A 11 3.95 9.31 -10.71
N PHE A 12 3.01 8.96 -11.59
CA PHE A 12 3.24 7.99 -12.67
C PHE A 12 3.60 8.64 -14.00
N THR A 13 3.43 9.96 -14.12
CA THR A 13 3.71 10.67 -15.36
C THR A 13 5.18 10.54 -15.76
N GLY A 14 5.43 10.19 -17.03
CA GLY A 14 6.78 10.08 -17.59
C GLY A 14 7.54 8.82 -17.18
N LYS A 15 6.91 7.91 -16.46
CA LYS A 15 7.53 6.65 -16.04
C LYS A 15 7.21 5.53 -17.03
N SER A 16 8.18 4.64 -17.26
CA SER A 16 7.97 3.41 -18.02
C SER A 16 7.04 2.47 -17.25
N VAL A 17 6.50 1.45 -17.93
CA VAL A 17 5.66 0.44 -17.29
C VAL A 17 6.41 -0.27 -16.14
N PRO A 18 7.67 -0.73 -16.31
CA PRO A 18 8.42 -1.31 -15.18
C PRO A 18 8.60 -0.33 -14.01
N GLU A 19 8.85 0.95 -14.28
CA GLU A 19 8.99 1.96 -13.24
C GLU A 19 7.68 2.19 -12.50
N GLN A 20 6.55 2.20 -13.22
CA GLN A 20 5.23 2.32 -12.63
C GLN A 20 4.92 1.14 -11.72
N LYS A 21 5.24 -0.08 -12.16
CA LYS A 21 5.05 -1.29 -11.35
C LYS A 21 5.89 -1.25 -10.08
N ALA A 22 7.13 -0.82 -10.19
CA ALA A 22 8.03 -0.70 -9.03
C ALA A 22 7.49 0.31 -8.01
N LEU A 23 6.97 1.44 -8.49
CA LEU A 23 6.37 2.45 -7.61
C LEU A 23 5.12 1.91 -6.93
N LEU A 24 4.24 1.22 -7.67
CA LEU A 24 3.04 0.61 -7.09
C LEU A 24 3.40 -0.41 -6.02
N ALA A 25 4.41 -1.25 -6.26
CA ALA A 25 4.87 -2.21 -5.27
C ALA A 25 5.33 -1.53 -3.98
N ARG A 26 6.04 -0.42 -4.09
CA ARG A 26 6.46 0.38 -2.92
C ARG A 26 5.27 0.94 -2.16
N LEU A 27 4.26 1.45 -2.87
CA LEU A 27 3.05 2.00 -2.26
C LEU A 27 2.27 0.90 -1.53
N GLU A 28 2.17 -0.29 -2.12
CA GLU A 28 1.51 -1.43 -1.48
C GLU A 28 2.25 -1.83 -0.19
N ARG A 29 3.58 -1.87 -0.22
CA ARG A 29 4.37 -2.19 0.98
C ARG A 29 4.28 -1.10 2.05
N ALA A 30 4.24 0.15 1.64
CA ALA A 30 4.03 1.26 2.58
C ALA A 30 2.66 1.12 3.27
N GLY A 31 1.63 0.75 2.52
CA GLY A 31 0.30 0.46 3.07
C GLY A 31 0.32 -0.70 4.05
N ALA A 32 1.03 -1.79 3.70
CA ALA A 32 1.18 -2.94 4.59
C ALA A 32 1.84 -2.55 5.91
N ASN A 33 2.91 -1.76 5.85
CA ASN A 33 3.61 -1.30 7.05
C ASN A 33 2.74 -0.41 7.92
N LEU A 34 1.92 0.44 7.30
CA LEU A 34 0.98 1.30 8.02
C LEU A 34 -0.07 0.46 8.77
N TYR A 35 -0.64 -0.53 8.12
CA TYR A 35 -1.58 -1.45 8.75
C TYR A 35 -0.95 -2.19 9.93
N ARG A 36 0.30 -2.63 9.79
CA ARG A 36 1.04 -3.30 10.87
C ARG A 36 1.29 -2.36 12.04
N THR A 37 1.59 -1.10 11.76
CA THR A 37 1.79 -0.08 12.78
C THR A 37 0.50 0.13 13.59
N TRP A 38 -0.63 0.25 12.91
CA TRP A 38 -1.92 0.38 13.58
C TRP A 38 -2.28 -0.88 14.36
N ALA A 39 -2.01 -2.06 13.81
CA ALA A 39 -2.28 -3.33 14.50
C ALA A 39 -1.49 -3.46 15.80
N ALA A 40 -0.26 -2.95 15.82
CA ALA A 40 0.61 -3.03 17.00
C ALA A 40 0.03 -2.33 18.23
N THR A 41 -0.77 -1.28 18.02
CA THR A 41 -1.38 -0.49 19.10
C THR A 41 -2.89 -0.74 19.26
N GLU A 42 -3.47 -1.58 18.39
CA GLU A 42 -4.90 -1.86 18.43
C GLU A 42 -5.24 -2.79 19.59
N GLY A 43 -6.14 -2.36 20.45
CA GLY A 43 -6.56 -3.13 21.63
C GLY A 43 -7.66 -4.15 21.35
N ASP A 44 -8.41 -3.97 20.26
CA ASP A 44 -9.47 -4.89 19.88
C ASP A 44 -8.93 -6.03 19.02
N ALA A 45 -9.08 -7.25 19.48
CA ALA A 45 -8.52 -8.43 18.79
C ALA A 45 -9.06 -8.62 17.38
N LYS A 46 -10.33 -8.33 17.15
CA LYS A 46 -10.97 -8.45 15.84
C LYS A 46 -10.43 -7.42 14.87
N THR A 47 -10.30 -6.18 15.30
CA THR A 47 -9.78 -5.08 14.51
C THR A 47 -8.30 -5.31 14.20
N LYS A 48 -7.54 -5.77 15.19
CA LYS A 48 -6.13 -6.12 15.00
C LYS A 48 -5.96 -7.19 13.93
N ALA A 49 -6.75 -8.25 14.00
CA ALA A 49 -6.71 -9.34 13.00
C ALA A 49 -7.05 -8.81 11.60
N ALA A 50 -8.05 -7.95 11.48
CA ALA A 50 -8.42 -7.35 10.20
C ALA A 50 -7.31 -6.48 9.61
N LEU A 51 -6.59 -5.72 10.46
CA LEU A 51 -5.45 -4.91 10.04
C LEU A 51 -4.30 -5.79 9.54
N LEU A 52 -4.02 -6.90 10.23
CA LEU A 52 -2.96 -7.82 9.81
C LEU A 52 -3.31 -8.54 8.50
N GLU A 53 -4.58 -8.88 8.29
CA GLU A 53 -5.03 -9.45 7.03
C GLU A 53 -4.90 -8.44 5.88
N ALA A 54 -5.26 -7.18 6.14
CA ALA A 54 -5.11 -6.12 5.16
C ALA A 54 -3.64 -5.93 4.78
N ALA A 55 -2.73 -5.97 5.76
CA ALA A 55 -1.30 -5.90 5.52
C ALA A 55 -0.82 -7.04 4.62
N GLU A 56 -1.29 -8.25 4.88
CA GLU A 56 -0.91 -9.43 4.08
C GLU A 56 -1.38 -9.29 2.62
N ARG A 57 -2.58 -8.79 2.40
CA ARG A 57 -3.08 -8.54 1.04
C ARG A 57 -2.23 -7.52 0.30
N GLU A 58 -1.82 -6.44 0.98
CA GLU A 58 -0.95 -5.43 0.38
C GLU A 58 0.40 -6.03 -0.01
N GLU A 59 0.97 -6.89 0.82
CA GLU A 59 2.23 -7.59 0.51
C GLU A 59 2.08 -8.50 -0.70
N GLN A 60 0.97 -9.24 -0.80
CA GLN A 60 0.70 -10.09 -1.95
C GLN A 60 0.54 -9.29 -3.22
N ASN A 61 -0.14 -8.15 -3.15
CA ASN A 61 -0.28 -7.24 -4.27
C ASN A 61 1.08 -6.71 -4.74
N ALA A 62 1.96 -6.39 -3.80
CA ALA A 62 3.31 -5.95 -4.13
C ALA A 62 4.10 -7.04 -4.87
N ARG A 63 4.00 -8.29 -4.42
CA ARG A 63 4.69 -9.42 -5.06
C ARG A 63 4.21 -9.64 -6.49
N VAL A 64 2.92 -9.48 -6.74
CA VAL A 64 2.37 -9.61 -8.11
C VAL A 64 2.94 -8.56 -9.04
N LEU A 65 3.22 -7.36 -8.52
CA LEU A 65 3.78 -6.26 -9.29
C LEU A 65 5.29 -6.40 -9.54
N GLU A 66 5.95 -7.22 -8.80
CA GLU A 66 7.39 -7.48 -8.93
C GLU A 66 7.65 -8.68 -9.83
#